data_523a31ec27e27fc6c9dad3282d9b9169
#
_entry.id   523a31ec27e27fc6c9dad3282d9b9169
#
_cell.length_a   1.000
_cell.length_b   1.000
_cell.length_c   1.000
_cell.angle_alpha   90.00
_cell.angle_beta   90.00
_cell.angle_gamma   90.00
#
_symmetry.space_group_name_H-M   'P 1'
#
loop_
_entity.id
_entity.type
_entity.pdbx_description
1 polymer ?
#
loop_
_entity_poly.entity_id
_entity_poly.type
_entity_poly.pdbx_seq_one_letter_code
_entity_poly.pdbx_strand_id
1 'polypeptide(L)'
;MNTNRAFEEAVPQVPGLDFVVLAMPYTLLDQDCLHRGLARCLREGISVVIGSPFASGILAKGSRGGGNCDYGQAPEAVVTKVQGMEAVCARHGVSLPAAALQFPLEHLAVASVVSGAKRPDQVEMNVRALGEATPTAFWSELRTNELVDPEAPTSE
;
A
#
# COMPACT_ATOMS: atom_id res chain seq x y z
N MET A 1 11.65 5.67 -6.24
CA MET A 1 10.85 6.36 -7.26
C MET A 1 9.49 6.70 -6.67
N ASN A 2 8.95 7.89 -6.93
CA ASN A 2 7.74 8.38 -6.25
C ASN A 2 6.53 8.54 -7.18
N THR A 3 6.70 8.25 -8.45
CA THR A 3 5.59 8.28 -9.42
C THR A 3 5.64 7.04 -10.29
N ASN A 4 4.47 6.59 -10.73
CA ASN A 4 4.34 5.47 -11.64
C ASN A 4 5.09 5.73 -12.96
N ARG A 5 5.00 6.93 -13.51
CA ARG A 5 5.72 7.34 -14.72
C ARG A 5 7.24 7.17 -14.57
N ALA A 6 7.84 7.70 -13.50
CA ALA A 6 9.28 7.56 -13.26
C ALA A 6 9.69 6.09 -13.11
N PHE A 7 8.85 5.27 -12.49
CA PHE A 7 9.05 3.84 -12.36
C PHE A 7 9.04 3.13 -13.71
N GLU A 8 8.04 3.37 -14.52
CA GLU A 8 7.90 2.75 -15.84
C GLU A 8 8.97 3.20 -16.84
N GLU A 9 9.44 4.43 -16.76
CA GLU A 9 10.50 4.95 -17.62
C GLU A 9 11.90 4.50 -17.20
N ALA A 10 12.19 4.42 -15.91
CA ALA A 10 13.54 4.14 -15.40
C ALA A 10 13.91 2.64 -15.41
N VAL A 11 12.99 1.78 -15.00
CA VAL A 11 13.30 0.32 -14.87
C VAL A 11 13.80 -0.28 -16.20
N PRO A 12 13.22 0.03 -17.37
CA PRO A 12 13.70 -0.50 -18.65
C PRO A 12 15.10 -0.05 -19.06
N GLN A 13 15.58 1.06 -18.48
CA GLN A 13 16.86 1.66 -18.87
C GLN A 13 18.03 1.13 -18.03
N VAL A 14 17.78 0.34 -17.01
CA VAL A 14 18.80 -0.19 -16.11
C VAL A 14 18.84 -1.72 -16.23
N PRO A 15 19.67 -2.27 -17.13
CA PRO A 15 19.81 -3.73 -17.26
C PRO A 15 20.47 -4.33 -16.03
N GLY A 16 20.01 -5.53 -15.64
CA GLY A 16 20.57 -6.25 -14.48
C GLY A 16 20.15 -5.66 -13.13
N LEU A 17 19.00 -4.99 -13.07
CA LEU A 17 18.46 -4.46 -11.84
C LEU A 17 17.91 -5.59 -10.97
N ASP A 18 18.45 -5.75 -9.75
CA ASP A 18 18.00 -6.77 -8.79
C ASP A 18 16.75 -6.31 -8.03
N PHE A 19 16.71 -5.03 -7.64
CA PHE A 19 15.56 -4.48 -6.92
C PHE A 19 15.37 -2.98 -7.15
N VAL A 20 14.17 -2.51 -6.84
CA VAL A 20 13.80 -1.09 -6.89
C VAL A 20 13.03 -0.68 -5.65
N VAL A 21 13.29 0.54 -5.16
CA VAL A 21 12.48 1.16 -4.09
C VAL A 21 11.43 2.04 -4.74
N LEU A 22 10.17 1.72 -4.46
CA LEU A 22 8.99 2.40 -4.98
C LEU A 22 8.21 3.04 -3.83
N ALA A 23 8.07 4.34 -3.84
CA ALA A 23 7.27 5.06 -2.84
C ALA A 23 6.01 5.62 -3.49
N MET A 24 4.86 5.44 -2.85
CA MET A 24 3.54 5.95 -3.23
C MET A 24 2.75 5.17 -4.30
N PRO A 25 3.28 4.72 -5.46
CA PRO A 25 2.44 4.15 -6.53
C PRO A 25 1.86 2.76 -6.27
N TYR A 26 2.18 2.12 -5.15
CA TYR A 26 1.56 0.86 -4.74
C TYR A 26 1.32 0.82 -3.24
N THR A 27 0.15 1.20 -2.85
CA THR A 27 -0.35 1.20 -1.46
C THR A 27 -1.80 0.72 -1.45
N LEU A 28 -2.38 0.52 -0.27
CA LEU A 28 -3.81 0.23 -0.14
C LEU A 28 -4.70 1.31 -0.79
N LEU A 29 -4.20 2.54 -0.90
CA LEU A 29 -4.94 3.69 -1.47
C LEU A 29 -4.76 3.84 -2.98
N ASP A 30 -3.60 3.49 -3.50
CA ASP A 30 -3.19 3.70 -4.90
C ASP A 30 -2.53 2.43 -5.45
N GLN A 31 -3.02 1.92 -6.60
CA GLN A 31 -2.52 0.74 -7.28
C GLN A 31 -2.14 1.02 -8.75
N ASP A 32 -1.89 2.27 -9.11
CA ASP A 32 -1.63 2.71 -10.49
C ASP A 32 -0.54 1.90 -11.23
N CYS A 33 0.47 1.41 -10.49
CA CYS A 33 1.57 0.65 -11.10
C CYS A 33 1.32 -0.86 -11.21
N LEU A 34 0.16 -1.36 -10.75
CA LEU A 34 -0.13 -2.79 -10.68
C LEU A 34 0.04 -3.49 -12.05
N HIS A 35 -0.69 -3.00 -13.04
CA HIS A 35 -0.81 -3.68 -14.35
C HIS A 35 0.40 -3.51 -15.28
N ARG A 36 1.29 -2.56 -15.01
CA ARG A 36 2.44 -2.26 -15.87
C ARG A 36 3.76 -2.43 -15.16
N GLY A 37 4.07 -1.54 -14.22
CA GLY A 37 5.35 -1.52 -13.54
C GLY A 37 5.61 -2.76 -12.70
N LEU A 38 4.68 -3.14 -11.82
CA LEU A 38 4.81 -4.34 -11.00
C LEU A 38 4.74 -5.63 -11.82
N ALA A 39 3.83 -5.70 -12.80
CA ALA A 39 3.75 -6.84 -13.70
C ALA A 39 5.06 -7.05 -14.49
N ARG A 40 5.76 -5.96 -14.85
CA ARG A 40 7.08 -6.03 -15.45
C ARG A 40 8.13 -6.56 -14.49
N CYS A 41 8.21 -6.00 -13.28
CA CYS A 41 9.15 -6.46 -12.26
C CYS A 41 9.00 -7.96 -11.99
N LEU A 42 7.77 -8.44 -11.88
CA LEU A 42 7.49 -9.86 -11.70
C LEU A 42 8.03 -10.72 -12.86
N ARG A 43 7.83 -10.30 -14.11
CA ARG A 43 8.33 -11.04 -15.28
C ARG A 43 9.84 -11.03 -15.39
N GLU A 44 10.49 -9.96 -14.99
CA GLU A 44 11.95 -9.77 -15.12
C GLU A 44 12.72 -10.20 -13.86
N GLY A 45 12.00 -10.69 -12.82
CA GLY A 45 12.62 -11.13 -11.56
C GLY A 45 13.18 -9.98 -10.72
N ILE A 46 12.67 -8.76 -10.90
CA ILE A 46 13.07 -7.57 -10.15
C ILE A 46 12.25 -7.48 -8.88
N SER A 47 12.90 -7.47 -7.73
CA SER A 47 12.24 -7.30 -6.43
C SER A 47 11.83 -5.84 -6.20
N VAL A 48 10.67 -5.61 -5.58
CA VAL A 48 10.19 -4.28 -5.24
C VAL A 48 10.15 -4.09 -3.73
N VAL A 49 10.70 -2.99 -3.26
CA VAL A 49 10.60 -2.52 -1.87
C VAL A 49 9.64 -1.34 -1.84
N ILE A 50 8.52 -1.49 -1.13
CA ILE A 50 7.51 -0.42 -1.04
C ILE A 50 7.87 0.52 0.10
N GLY A 51 8.14 1.78 -0.25
CA GLY A 51 8.26 2.88 0.69
C GLY A 51 6.93 3.61 0.88
N SER A 52 6.77 4.28 2.01
CA SER A 52 5.57 5.08 2.31
C SER A 52 4.23 4.30 2.26
N PRO A 53 4.12 3.08 2.84
CA PRO A 53 2.90 2.28 2.78
C PRO A 53 1.68 2.98 3.38
N PHE A 54 1.88 3.97 4.23
CA PHE A 54 0.81 4.76 4.85
C PHE A 54 0.33 5.97 4.04
N ALA A 55 0.72 6.10 2.76
CA ALA A 55 0.30 7.18 1.87
C ALA A 55 0.39 8.56 2.55
N SER A 56 1.62 8.98 2.90
CA SER A 56 1.92 10.22 3.66
C SER A 56 1.26 10.31 5.06
N GLY A 57 0.77 9.20 5.58
CA GLY A 57 0.25 9.07 6.94
C GLY A 57 -1.26 9.02 7.06
N ILE A 58 -2.04 9.18 5.98
CA ILE A 58 -3.50 9.09 6.05
C ILE A 58 -3.96 7.67 6.44
N LEU A 59 -3.29 6.63 5.95
CA LEU A 59 -3.60 5.24 6.30
C LEU A 59 -3.12 4.83 7.71
N ALA A 60 -2.24 5.63 8.33
CA ALA A 60 -1.83 5.41 9.72
C ALA A 60 -2.75 6.11 10.73
N LYS A 61 -3.31 7.27 10.36
CA LYS A 61 -4.11 8.13 11.25
C LYS A 61 -5.61 8.05 11.00
N GLY A 62 -6.00 7.55 9.82
CA GLY A 62 -7.38 7.53 9.38
C GLY A 62 -7.87 8.88 8.83
N SER A 63 -9.10 8.86 8.31
CA SER A 63 -9.75 10.00 7.66
C SER A 63 -9.95 11.21 8.59
N ARG A 64 -10.14 10.98 9.89
CA ARG A 64 -10.37 12.02 10.91
C ARG A 64 -9.07 12.55 11.54
N GLY A 65 -7.95 11.88 11.34
CA GLY A 65 -6.67 12.19 11.99
C GLY A 65 -5.90 13.36 11.35
N GLY A 66 -6.49 14.13 10.44
CA GLY A 66 -5.82 15.20 9.71
C GLY A 66 -4.67 14.66 8.85
N GLY A 67 -4.85 13.46 8.29
CA GLY A 67 -3.84 12.81 7.47
C GLY A 67 -3.53 13.60 6.20
N ASN A 68 -2.26 13.73 5.89
CA ASN A 68 -1.81 14.23 4.60
C ASN A 68 -1.84 13.09 3.58
N CYS A 69 -2.12 13.43 2.34
CA CYS A 69 -1.90 12.59 1.19
C CYS A 69 -0.97 13.35 0.24
N ASP A 70 0.04 12.66 -0.29
CA ASP A 70 1.03 13.24 -1.21
C ASP A 70 1.66 14.55 -0.67
N TYR A 71 2.01 14.54 0.64
CA TYR A 71 2.60 15.67 1.38
C TYR A 71 1.72 16.91 1.53
N GLY A 72 0.44 16.86 1.13
CA GLY A 72 -0.55 17.93 1.23
C GLY A 72 -1.80 17.51 2.01
N GLN A 73 -2.78 18.41 2.09
CA GLN A 73 -4.10 18.07 2.61
C GLN A 73 -4.77 17.06 1.67
N ALA A 74 -5.33 15.99 2.23
CA ALA A 74 -5.97 14.95 1.42
C ALA A 74 -7.22 15.52 0.70
N PRO A 75 -7.35 15.29 -0.62
CA PRO A 75 -8.57 15.61 -1.37
C PRO A 75 -9.80 14.89 -0.79
N GLU A 76 -10.98 15.46 -0.95
CA GLU A 76 -12.23 14.90 -0.42
C GLU A 76 -12.49 13.46 -0.93
N ALA A 77 -12.21 13.19 -2.20
CA ALA A 77 -12.34 11.85 -2.77
C ALA A 77 -11.45 10.82 -2.06
N VAL A 78 -10.22 11.20 -1.70
CA VAL A 78 -9.29 10.35 -0.93
C VAL A 78 -9.83 10.11 0.47
N VAL A 79 -10.32 11.15 1.14
CA VAL A 79 -10.92 11.05 2.48
C VAL A 79 -12.12 10.09 2.45
N THR A 80 -13.00 10.21 1.46
CA THR A 80 -14.17 9.33 1.27
C THR A 80 -13.75 7.88 1.04
N LYS A 81 -12.73 7.64 0.20
CA LYS A 81 -12.19 6.29 -0.03
C LYS A 81 -11.64 5.69 1.27
N VAL A 82 -10.87 6.46 2.04
CA VAL A 82 -10.34 6.02 3.34
C VAL A 82 -11.46 5.72 4.34
N GLN A 83 -12.52 6.53 4.39
CA GLN A 83 -13.70 6.25 5.23
C GLN A 83 -14.36 4.91 4.85
N GLY A 84 -14.45 4.61 3.57
CA GLY A 84 -14.92 3.31 3.09
C GLY A 84 -14.05 2.16 3.60
N MET A 85 -12.73 2.31 3.51
CA MET A 85 -11.77 1.33 4.05
C MET A 85 -11.91 1.17 5.57
N GLU A 86 -12.03 2.27 6.32
CA GLU A 86 -12.24 2.24 7.77
C GLU A 86 -13.53 1.49 8.16
N ALA A 87 -14.59 1.65 7.38
CA ALA A 87 -15.84 0.94 7.61
C ALA A 87 -15.69 -0.57 7.40
N VAL A 88 -14.95 -1.01 6.37
CA VAL A 88 -14.62 -2.43 6.16
C VAL A 88 -13.72 -2.95 7.28
N CYS A 89 -12.68 -2.20 7.63
CA CYS A 89 -11.79 -2.53 8.75
C CYS A 89 -12.57 -2.79 10.05
N ALA A 90 -13.51 -1.89 10.39
CA ALA A 90 -14.32 -2.02 11.60
C ALA A 90 -15.21 -3.29 11.61
N ARG A 91 -15.77 -3.67 10.44
CA ARG A 91 -16.59 -4.89 10.34
C ARG A 91 -15.80 -6.17 10.55
N HIS A 92 -14.55 -6.19 10.13
CA HIS A 92 -13.68 -7.38 10.20
C HIS A 92 -12.73 -7.37 11.41
N GLY A 93 -12.74 -6.31 12.24
CA GLY A 93 -11.82 -6.17 13.36
C GLY A 93 -10.35 -6.01 12.95
N VAL A 94 -10.11 -5.52 11.73
CA VAL A 94 -8.77 -5.24 11.17
C VAL A 94 -8.43 -3.78 11.37
N SER A 95 -7.20 -3.46 11.78
CA SER A 95 -6.77 -2.07 11.84
C SER A 95 -6.38 -1.54 10.47
N LEU A 96 -6.69 -0.27 10.17
CA LEU A 96 -6.29 0.35 8.91
C LEU A 96 -4.75 0.33 8.69
N PRO A 97 -3.90 0.55 9.71
CA PRO A 97 -2.46 0.37 9.58
C PRO A 97 -2.04 -1.06 9.22
N ALA A 98 -2.72 -2.10 9.74
CA ALA A 98 -2.44 -3.49 9.39
C ALA A 98 -2.73 -3.74 7.91
N ALA A 99 -3.92 -3.36 7.45
CA ALA A 99 -4.28 -3.45 6.04
C ALA A 99 -3.28 -2.71 5.12
N ALA A 100 -2.86 -1.51 5.51
CA ALA A 100 -1.92 -0.70 4.73
C ALA A 100 -0.51 -1.30 4.64
N LEU A 101 -0.04 -1.98 5.69
CA LEU A 101 1.27 -2.64 5.69
C LEU A 101 1.26 -4.00 4.98
N GLN A 102 0.17 -4.75 5.12
CA GLN A 102 0.06 -6.11 4.58
C GLN A 102 -0.29 -6.10 3.09
N PHE A 103 -1.17 -5.20 2.64
CA PHE A 103 -1.62 -5.15 1.25
C PHE A 103 -0.48 -5.19 0.22
N PRO A 104 0.58 -4.36 0.31
CA PRO A 104 1.65 -4.43 -0.68
C PRO A 104 2.40 -5.76 -0.70
N LEU A 105 2.49 -6.45 0.44
CA LEU A 105 3.21 -7.72 0.57
C LEU A 105 2.48 -8.90 -0.09
N GLU A 106 1.22 -8.75 -0.42
CA GLU A 106 0.45 -9.75 -1.15
C GLU A 106 0.90 -9.88 -2.63
N HIS A 107 1.59 -8.87 -3.17
CA HIS A 107 2.07 -8.90 -4.54
C HIS A 107 3.44 -9.61 -4.64
N LEU A 108 3.54 -10.65 -5.47
CA LEU A 108 4.72 -11.51 -5.57
C LEU A 108 6.04 -10.78 -5.94
N ALA A 109 5.98 -9.64 -6.60
CA ALA A 109 7.17 -8.84 -6.87
C ALA A 109 7.63 -8.03 -5.65
N VAL A 110 6.77 -7.87 -4.63
CA VAL A 110 7.08 -7.06 -3.45
C VAL A 110 7.81 -7.91 -2.41
N ALA A 111 9.09 -7.60 -2.19
CA ALA A 111 9.93 -8.30 -1.22
C ALA A 111 9.85 -7.71 0.19
N SER A 112 9.49 -6.42 0.32
CA SER A 112 9.48 -5.75 1.62
C SER A 112 8.70 -4.44 1.60
N VAL A 113 8.30 -3.98 2.79
CA VAL A 113 7.76 -2.63 3.02
C VAL A 113 8.65 -1.85 3.99
N VAL A 114 8.83 -0.56 3.72
CA VAL A 114 9.58 0.36 4.58
C VAL A 114 8.64 1.44 5.06
N SER A 115 8.24 1.35 6.33
CA SER A 115 7.40 2.32 7.00
C SER A 115 8.22 3.34 7.78
N GLY A 116 7.89 4.63 7.64
CA GLY A 116 8.50 5.69 8.45
C GLY A 116 8.01 5.65 9.90
N ALA A 117 8.92 5.85 10.85
CA ALA A 117 8.60 6.05 12.25
C ALA A 117 9.48 7.17 12.83
N LYS A 118 8.90 8.02 13.67
CA LYS A 118 9.62 9.12 14.36
C LYS A 118 9.88 8.82 15.84
N ARG A 119 9.24 7.79 16.39
CA ARG A 119 9.31 7.40 17.81
C ARG A 119 9.35 5.87 17.94
N PRO A 120 9.96 5.33 18.99
CA PRO A 120 10.04 3.88 19.22
C PRO A 120 8.66 3.21 19.28
N ASP A 121 7.66 3.83 19.93
CA ASP A 121 6.30 3.32 20.02
C ASP A 121 5.65 3.10 18.64
N GLN A 122 5.97 3.95 17.66
CA GLN A 122 5.49 3.77 16.29
C GLN A 122 6.09 2.54 15.60
N VAL A 123 7.35 2.22 15.89
CA VAL A 123 7.97 0.98 15.38
C VAL A 123 7.25 -0.24 15.96
N GLU A 124 7.01 -0.24 17.27
CA GLU A 124 6.26 -1.33 17.91
C GLU A 124 4.84 -1.48 17.36
N MET A 125 4.15 -0.37 17.15
CA MET A 125 2.81 -0.37 16.53
C MET A 125 2.84 -0.97 15.12
N ASN A 126 3.82 -0.59 14.30
CA ASN A 126 3.96 -1.09 12.92
C ASN A 126 4.27 -2.61 12.92
N VAL A 127 5.12 -3.09 13.82
CA VAL A 127 5.41 -4.53 13.95
C VAL A 127 4.16 -5.30 14.37
N ARG A 128 3.39 -4.79 15.34
CA ARG A 128 2.12 -5.40 15.75
C ARG A 128 1.11 -5.44 14.60
N ALA A 129 0.94 -4.31 13.89
CA ALA A 129 0.02 -4.20 12.76
C ALA A 129 0.39 -5.17 11.64
N LEU A 130 1.68 -5.39 11.37
CA LEU A 130 2.14 -6.37 10.40
C LEU A 130 1.78 -7.82 10.78
N GLY A 131 1.72 -8.14 12.06
CA GLY A 131 1.33 -9.46 12.58
C GLY A 131 -0.18 -9.62 12.87
N GLU A 132 -1.01 -8.63 12.60
CA GLU A 132 -2.45 -8.69 12.81
C GLU A 132 -3.10 -9.63 11.78
N ALA A 133 -4.07 -10.43 12.20
CA ALA A 133 -4.78 -11.33 11.29
C ALA A 133 -5.72 -10.54 10.37
N THR A 134 -5.56 -10.73 9.06
CA THR A 134 -6.44 -10.15 8.03
C THR A 134 -7.17 -11.29 7.30
N PRO A 135 -8.44 -11.54 7.61
CA PRO A 135 -9.16 -12.65 7.01
C PRO A 135 -9.43 -12.41 5.50
N THR A 136 -9.50 -13.50 4.72
CA THR A 136 -9.81 -13.46 3.28
C THR A 136 -11.08 -12.65 2.97
N ALA A 137 -12.11 -12.75 3.81
CA ALA A 137 -13.36 -12.01 3.66
C ALA A 137 -13.15 -10.49 3.72
N PHE A 138 -12.17 -10.01 4.50
CA PHE A 138 -11.78 -8.59 4.55
C PHE A 138 -11.30 -8.09 3.18
N TRP A 139 -10.37 -8.81 2.56
CA TRP A 139 -9.83 -8.45 1.25
C TRP A 139 -10.90 -8.54 0.15
N SER A 140 -11.74 -9.58 0.21
CA SER A 140 -12.85 -9.74 -0.72
C SER A 140 -13.84 -8.58 -0.65
N GLU A 141 -14.14 -8.08 0.56
CA GLU A 141 -15.05 -6.94 0.74
C GLU A 141 -14.44 -5.62 0.25
N LEU A 142 -13.13 -5.39 0.44
CA LEU A 142 -12.45 -4.22 -0.13
C LEU A 142 -12.54 -4.19 -1.66
N ARG A 143 -12.38 -5.34 -2.32
CA ARG A 143 -12.55 -5.47 -3.79
C ARG A 143 -13.99 -5.25 -4.23
N THR A 144 -14.94 -5.87 -3.55
CA THR A 144 -16.38 -5.74 -3.89
C THR A 144 -16.87 -4.31 -3.78
N ASN A 145 -16.32 -3.55 -2.83
CA ASN A 145 -16.65 -2.13 -2.64
C ASN A 145 -15.79 -1.19 -3.51
N GLU A 146 -15.00 -1.73 -4.46
CA GLU A 146 -14.13 -0.95 -5.35
C GLU A 146 -13.13 -0.03 -4.60
N LEU A 147 -12.77 -0.42 -3.37
CA LEU A 147 -11.81 0.32 -2.55
C LEU A 147 -10.35 -0.02 -2.90
N VAL A 148 -10.13 -1.17 -3.52
CA VAL A 148 -8.86 -1.59 -4.13
C VAL A 148 -9.14 -2.13 -5.53
N ASP A 149 -8.10 -2.17 -6.37
CA ASP A 149 -8.21 -2.75 -7.71
C ASP A 149 -8.67 -4.22 -7.61
N PRO A 150 -9.68 -4.64 -8.39
CA PRO A 150 -10.22 -6.00 -8.34
C PRO A 150 -9.18 -7.08 -8.70
N GLU A 151 -8.15 -6.72 -9.47
CA GLU A 151 -7.06 -7.62 -9.86
C GLU A 151 -5.85 -7.55 -8.90
N ALA A 152 -5.88 -6.68 -7.88
CA ALA A 152 -4.82 -6.64 -6.88
C ALA A 152 -4.76 -7.97 -6.13
N PRO A 153 -3.58 -8.63 -6.09
CA PRO A 153 -3.43 -9.87 -5.34
C PRO A 153 -3.64 -9.62 -3.85
N THR A 154 -4.39 -10.52 -3.23
CA THR A 154 -4.61 -10.56 -1.78
C THR A 154 -4.79 -12.02 -1.37
N SER A 155 -4.51 -12.33 -0.11
CA SER A 155 -4.65 -13.69 0.42
C SER A 155 -6.06 -14.25 0.20
N GLU A 156 -6.14 -15.47 -0.34
CA GLU A 156 -7.37 -16.24 -0.52
C GLU A 156 -7.71 -17.07 0.72
#